data_fae4f654bb6f2f29cf9d7b04a3aa901d
#
_entry.id   fae4f654bb6f2f29cf9d7b04a3aa901d
#
_cell.length_a   1.000
_cell.length_b   1.000
_cell.length_c   1.000
_cell.angle_alpha   90.00
_cell.angle_beta   90.00
_cell.angle_gamma   90.00
#
_symmetry.space_group_name_H-M   'P 1'
#
loop_
_entity.id
_entity.type
_entity.pdbx_description
1 polymer ?
#
loop_
_entity_poly.entity_id
_entity_poly.type
_entity_poly.pdbx_seq_one_letter_code
_entity_poly.pdbx_strand_id
1 'polypeptide(L)'
;MISDKHSEKSDPFPGLPHRPPFVFVRKLLACEPGVSAECETYFAADDPMFAGHFPGDPLVPGVILTEALAQTAGIAAASAHPEKSCPRFLLSAIRQM
;
A
#
# COMPACT_ATOMS: atom_id res chain seq x y z
N MET A 1 13.86 -20.70 -4.96
CA MET A 1 13.86 -20.45 -4.61
C MET A 1 13.32 -20.19 -4.10
N ILE A 2 13.42 -20.23 -4.06
CA ILE A 2 13.26 -19.89 -3.52
C ILE A 2 12.74 -19.45 -3.08
N SER A 3 12.69 -19.54 -3.09
CA SER A 3 12.49 -18.99 -2.64
C SER A 3 11.91 -18.53 -2.17
N ASP A 4 11.95 -18.73 -2.14
CA ASP A 4 11.73 -18.22 -1.62
C ASP A 4 11.42 -17.74 -1.06
N LYS A 5 11.39 -17.79 -1.21
CA LYS A 5 11.42 -17.40 -0.41
C LYS A 5 11.54 -16.54 0.02
N HIS A 6 11.96 -16.46 -0.16
CA HIS A 6 12.20 -15.63 0.35
C HIS A 6 11.56 -14.58 0.35
N SER A 7 11.29 -14.46 -0.17
CA SER A 7 10.43 -13.38 -0.53
C SER A 7 9.60 -12.90 0.63
N GLU A 8 9.15 -13.75 1.40
CA GLU A 8 8.41 -13.31 2.58
C GLU A 8 9.29 -12.55 3.53
N LYS A 9 10.54 -12.86 3.52
CA LYS A 9 11.41 -12.07 4.36
C LYS A 9 11.91 -10.83 3.67
N SER A 10 11.68 -10.72 2.39
CA SER A 10 11.97 -9.49 1.70
C SER A 10 10.69 -8.71 1.58
N ASP A 11 10.19 -8.24 2.71
CA ASP A 11 9.00 -7.39 2.73
C ASP A 11 9.37 -6.09 2.05
N PRO A 12 8.81 -5.78 0.86
CA PRO A 12 9.16 -4.56 0.15
C PRO A 12 8.62 -3.32 0.85
N PHE A 13 7.73 -3.48 1.82
CA PHE A 13 7.14 -2.37 2.54
C PHE A 13 7.25 -2.61 4.02
N PRO A 14 8.44 -2.35 4.59
CA PRO A 14 8.64 -2.58 6.01
C PRO A 14 7.63 -1.81 6.85
N GLY A 15 7.01 -2.49 7.78
CA GLY A 15 6.05 -1.87 8.65
C GLY A 15 4.63 -1.84 8.12
N LEU A 16 4.39 -2.26 6.88
CA LEU A 16 3.04 -2.34 6.33
C LEU A 16 2.44 -3.69 6.73
N PRO A 17 1.36 -3.70 7.54
CA PRO A 17 0.76 -4.97 7.97
C PRO A 17 -0.09 -5.62 6.90
N HIS A 18 -0.48 -4.86 5.87
CA HIS A 18 -1.36 -5.34 4.83
C HIS A 18 -0.69 -6.42 4.01
N ARG A 19 -1.49 -7.34 3.48
CA ARG A 19 -1.03 -8.41 2.61
C ARG A 19 -1.98 -8.52 1.42
N PRO A 20 -1.49 -9.05 0.30
CA PRO A 20 -2.38 -9.25 -0.85
C PRO A 20 -3.62 -10.05 -0.44
N PRO A 21 -4.78 -9.71 -0.99
CA PRO A 21 -5.00 -8.77 -2.09
C PRO A 21 -5.18 -7.33 -1.68
N PHE A 22 -4.92 -6.96 -0.44
CA PHE A 22 -5.20 -5.62 0.06
C PHE A 22 -3.94 -4.77 0.15
N VAL A 23 -3.03 -4.90 -0.80
CA VAL A 23 -1.84 -4.05 -0.92
C VAL A 23 -1.98 -3.26 -2.20
N PHE A 24 -2.02 -1.93 -2.07
CA PHE A 24 -2.28 -1.05 -3.20
C PHE A 24 -1.10 -0.16 -3.56
N VAL A 25 0.05 -0.40 -2.96
CA VAL A 25 1.31 0.23 -3.34
C VAL A 25 2.20 -0.84 -3.95
N ARG A 26 2.98 -0.46 -4.94
CA ARG A 26 3.79 -1.44 -5.67
C ARG A 26 5.27 -1.26 -5.46
N LYS A 27 5.73 -0.04 -5.22
CA LYS A 27 7.13 0.23 -5.08
C LYS A 27 7.34 1.43 -4.17
N LEU A 28 8.26 1.28 -3.22
CA LEU A 28 8.65 2.39 -2.36
C LEU A 28 9.81 3.11 -3.04
N LEU A 29 9.62 4.36 -3.39
CA LEU A 29 10.62 5.15 -4.09
C LEU A 29 11.50 5.91 -3.14
N ALA A 30 10.93 6.43 -2.06
CA ALA A 30 11.68 7.23 -1.10
C ALA A 30 10.92 7.23 0.22
N CYS A 31 11.68 7.32 1.31
CA CYS A 31 11.07 7.37 2.63
C CYS A 31 11.97 8.15 3.57
N GLU A 32 11.40 9.16 4.20
CA GLU A 32 12.05 9.86 5.30
C GLU A 32 11.29 9.48 6.56
N PRO A 33 11.90 8.67 7.44
CA PRO A 33 11.18 8.07 8.55
C PRO A 33 10.41 9.08 9.39
N GLY A 34 9.13 8.81 9.59
CA GLY A 34 8.27 9.68 10.39
C GLY A 34 7.86 10.96 9.71
N VAL A 35 8.31 11.22 8.49
CA VAL A 35 8.07 12.49 7.81
C VAL A 35 7.30 12.29 6.53
N SER A 36 7.81 11.44 5.62
CA SER A 36 7.20 11.32 4.31
C SER A 36 7.56 9.99 3.67
N ALA A 37 6.75 9.59 2.71
CA ALA A 37 7.06 8.45 1.85
C ALA A 37 6.50 8.73 0.48
N GLU A 38 7.16 8.18 -0.52
CA GLU A 38 6.72 8.27 -1.89
C GLU A 38 6.66 6.87 -2.46
N CYS A 39 5.51 6.47 -2.92
CA CYS A 39 5.30 5.16 -3.49
C CYS A 39 4.77 5.29 -4.91
N GLU A 40 5.01 4.24 -5.67
CA GLU A 40 4.49 4.11 -7.01
C GLU A 40 3.48 2.98 -7.01
N THR A 41 2.39 3.15 -7.76
CA THR A 41 1.43 2.07 -7.90
C THR A 41 0.91 2.01 -9.32
N TYR A 42 0.32 0.88 -9.65
CA TYR A 42 -0.40 0.68 -10.90
C TYR A 42 -1.43 -0.41 -10.66
N PHE A 43 -2.41 -0.47 -11.54
CA PHE A 43 -3.47 -1.48 -11.44
C PHE A 43 -3.57 -2.19 -12.76
N ALA A 44 -3.45 -3.52 -12.74
CA ALA A 44 -3.52 -4.32 -13.93
C ALA A 44 -4.91 -4.22 -14.54
N ALA A 45 -4.97 -4.20 -15.86
CA ALA A 45 -6.25 -4.08 -16.55
C ALA A 45 -7.18 -5.26 -16.27
N ASP A 46 -6.61 -6.41 -15.90
CA ASP A 46 -7.40 -7.60 -15.60
C ASP A 46 -7.66 -7.78 -14.11
N ASP A 47 -7.41 -6.75 -13.31
CA ASP A 47 -7.73 -6.82 -11.89
C ASP A 47 -9.23 -7.10 -11.72
N PRO A 48 -9.59 -8.07 -10.88
CA PRO A 48 -11.01 -8.44 -10.72
C PRO A 48 -11.93 -7.29 -10.32
N MET A 49 -11.42 -6.24 -9.68
CA MET A 49 -12.29 -5.12 -9.29
C MET A 49 -12.89 -4.43 -10.50
N PHE A 50 -12.22 -4.48 -11.66
CA PHE A 50 -12.71 -3.82 -12.85
C PHE A 50 -13.89 -4.54 -13.48
N ALA A 51 -14.14 -5.79 -13.11
CA ALA A 51 -15.33 -6.47 -13.58
C ALA A 51 -16.60 -5.78 -13.12
N GLY A 52 -16.55 -5.12 -11.97
CA GLY A 52 -17.69 -4.41 -11.44
C GLY A 52 -17.57 -2.91 -11.49
N HIS A 53 -16.37 -2.37 -11.75
CA HIS A 53 -16.16 -0.93 -11.66
C HIS A 53 -15.32 -0.44 -12.84
N PHE A 54 -15.80 -0.43 -14.05
CA PHE A 54 -17.15 -0.78 -14.46
C PHE A 54 -17.06 -1.75 -15.60
N PRO A 55 -18.06 -2.60 -15.83
CA PRO A 55 -17.99 -3.60 -16.89
C PRO A 55 -17.64 -2.96 -18.24
N GLY A 56 -16.53 -3.43 -18.84
CA GLY A 56 -16.08 -2.91 -20.12
C GLY A 56 -15.46 -1.53 -20.07
N ASP A 57 -15.36 -0.92 -18.88
CA ASP A 57 -14.86 0.44 -18.74
C ASP A 57 -14.13 0.55 -17.39
N PRO A 58 -12.89 0.03 -17.32
CA PRO A 58 -12.18 -0.02 -16.05
C PRO A 58 -11.82 1.35 -15.54
N LEU A 59 -12.13 1.57 -14.27
CA LEU A 59 -11.82 2.81 -13.57
C LEU A 59 -11.43 2.45 -12.14
N VAL A 60 -10.29 2.93 -11.68
CA VAL A 60 -9.86 2.66 -10.30
C VAL A 60 -10.79 3.39 -9.34
N PRO A 61 -11.44 2.66 -8.42
CA PRO A 61 -12.32 3.33 -7.46
C PRO A 61 -11.55 4.33 -6.61
N GLY A 62 -12.18 5.49 -6.36
CA GLY A 62 -11.54 6.53 -5.57
C GLY A 62 -11.16 6.06 -4.17
N VAL A 63 -11.98 5.17 -3.59
CA VAL A 63 -11.67 4.64 -2.25
C VAL A 63 -10.38 3.81 -2.26
N ILE A 64 -10.06 3.16 -3.37
CA ILE A 64 -8.81 2.41 -3.48
C ILE A 64 -7.62 3.36 -3.57
N LEU A 65 -7.77 4.48 -4.27
CA LEU A 65 -6.71 5.49 -4.32
C LEU A 65 -6.49 6.09 -2.94
N THR A 66 -7.57 6.33 -2.20
CA THR A 66 -7.47 6.82 -0.83
C THR A 66 -6.72 5.81 0.04
N GLU A 67 -7.02 4.53 -0.12
CA GLU A 67 -6.34 3.50 0.65
C GLU A 67 -4.86 3.41 0.28
N ALA A 68 -4.53 3.56 -1.00
CA ALA A 68 -3.13 3.56 -1.42
C ALA A 68 -2.36 4.70 -0.76
N LEU A 69 -2.98 5.88 -0.67
CA LEU A 69 -2.36 7.01 0.02
C LEU A 69 -2.20 6.73 1.51
N ALA A 70 -3.22 6.12 2.12
CA ALA A 70 -3.15 5.77 3.54
C ALA A 70 -2.04 4.76 3.80
N GLN A 71 -1.88 3.78 2.92
CA GLN A 71 -0.81 2.80 3.07
C GLN A 71 0.56 3.45 2.94
N THR A 72 0.70 4.39 2.01
CA THR A 72 1.95 5.13 1.84
C THR A 72 2.27 5.92 3.11
N ALA A 73 1.26 6.60 3.67
CA ALA A 73 1.44 7.35 4.90
C ALA A 73 1.79 6.42 6.06
N GLY A 74 1.19 5.23 6.08
CA GLY A 74 1.49 4.24 7.10
C GLY A 74 2.93 3.76 7.07
N ILE A 75 3.50 3.62 5.87
CA ILE A 75 4.90 3.26 5.73
C ILE A 75 5.79 4.35 6.34
N ALA A 76 5.49 5.61 6.04
CA ALA A 76 6.26 6.72 6.60
C ALA A 76 6.18 6.73 8.12
N ALA A 77 4.97 6.55 8.66
CA ALA A 77 4.77 6.57 10.11
C ALA A 77 5.46 5.39 10.78
N ALA A 78 5.31 4.20 10.22
CA ALA A 78 5.87 2.99 10.81
C ALA A 78 7.39 3.01 10.78
N SER A 79 7.98 3.62 9.77
CA SER A 79 9.44 3.64 9.65
C SER A 79 10.10 4.49 10.74
N ALA A 80 9.34 5.32 11.44
CA ALA A 80 9.86 6.04 12.60
C ALA A 80 9.98 5.15 13.83
N HIS A 81 9.41 3.94 13.78
CA HIS A 81 9.36 3.02 14.91
C HIS A 81 9.84 1.65 14.49
N PRO A 82 11.09 1.51 14.07
CA PRO A 82 11.59 0.22 13.58
C PRO A 82 11.58 -0.88 14.62
N GLU A 83 11.51 -0.51 15.90
CA GLU A 83 11.43 -1.49 16.98
C GLU A 83 10.08 -2.18 17.04
N LYS A 84 9.07 -1.63 16.37
CA LYS A 84 7.74 -2.20 16.36
C LYS A 84 7.53 -3.01 15.11
N SER A 85 6.90 -4.16 15.27
CA SER A 85 6.61 -5.05 14.16
C SER A 85 5.25 -4.69 13.58
N CYS A 86 5.21 -4.06 12.42
CA CYS A 86 4.00 -3.77 11.66
C CYS A 86 2.91 -3.10 12.51
N PRO A 87 3.17 -1.92 13.05
CA PRO A 87 2.13 -1.19 13.78
C PRO A 87 0.97 -0.87 12.84
N ARG A 88 -0.23 -0.87 13.38
CA ARG A 88 -1.43 -0.59 12.58
C ARG A 88 -1.88 0.83 12.82
N PHE A 89 -2.23 1.49 11.74
CA PHE A 89 -2.78 2.84 11.76
C PHE A 89 -4.12 2.80 11.07
N LEU A 90 -5.10 3.45 11.67
CA LEU A 90 -6.46 3.45 11.14
C LEU A 90 -6.80 4.85 10.66
N LEU A 91 -7.33 4.93 9.45
CA LEU A 91 -7.81 6.20 8.91
C LEU A 91 -9.09 6.58 9.63
N SER A 92 -9.06 7.69 10.36
CA SER A 92 -10.21 8.09 11.16
C SER A 92 -11.01 9.22 10.51
N ALA A 93 -10.38 10.05 9.68
CA ALA A 93 -11.09 11.18 9.08
C ALA A 93 -10.34 11.67 7.85
N ILE A 94 -11.10 12.14 6.87
CA ILE A 94 -10.56 12.82 5.71
C ILE A 94 -11.19 14.21 5.68
N ARG A 95 -10.36 15.23 5.74
CA ARG A 95 -10.86 16.61 5.75
C ARG A 95 -10.71 17.27 4.40
N GLN A 96 -9.67 16.87 3.66
CA GLN A 96 -9.38 17.47 2.38
C GLN A 96 -8.48 16.54 1.59
N MET A 97 -8.79 16.36 0.34
CA MET A 97 -7.97 15.56 -0.56
C MET A 97 -7.69 16.33 -1.83
#